data_bd78fb1d2fbbafcb81d548eb7c0f4448
#
_entry.id   bd78fb1d2fbbafcb81d548eb7c0f4448
#
_cell.length_a   1.000
_cell.length_b   1.000
_cell.length_c   1.000
_cell.angle_alpha   90.00
_cell.angle_beta   90.00
_cell.angle_gamma   90.00
#
_symmetry.space_group_name_H-M   'P 1'
#
loop_
_entity.id
_entity.type
_entity.pdbx_description
1 polymer ?
#
loop_
_entity_poly.entity_id
_entity_poly.type
_entity_poly.pdbx_seq_one_letter_code
_entity_poly.pdbx_strand_id
1 'polypeptide(L)'
;RLLQGDVGAQLNSVPADGVNGPAAVDYDLGYGARAAMVMQEYYNTFKTGLNPQTPGDPKMDAMIEKINSSADPEVLKPYFFEIQQYQMEQVNICPLYYQKLFIYESNKVDRNGGAYGNAQYNYNWDITNWNVSGGTMQTNTGPVEFFEQPWYNLGLWIHNKVVFDRLLVADGAMQPIGTSMAESYDLSSDGMTLTFKLKEGLTFHDGEAVTVEDVAFSIRTAMKAPQMHALIGNTVGSIKGADAFKDGSTNDVSGIKYNIADRVITLEMGKIDPNILTTFTQFAILPEHLLGDTDPLKFQQSDFWQNPVGSGAFKITEVKMNDFAKFEPFDNYHGGKAGFDIIAYPSYDGDGNLIKNAAAGKMDYGFTKNVADVAALDAMDNMMTKAVDIPYTRMMWIMQYPKP
;
A
#
# COMPACT_ATOMS: atom_id res chain seq x y z
N ARG A 1 7.23 -0.16 -34.44
CA ARG A 1 6.74 -1.51 -34.09
C ARG A 1 5.92 -1.43 -32.82
N LEU A 2 4.70 -1.98 -32.81
CA LEU A 2 3.91 -2.12 -31.61
C LEU A 2 4.29 -3.43 -30.92
N LEU A 3 4.50 -3.41 -29.60
CA LEU A 3 4.68 -4.61 -28.79
C LEU A 3 3.36 -5.38 -28.70
N GLN A 4 3.44 -6.70 -28.69
CA GLN A 4 2.30 -7.61 -28.54
C GLN A 4 2.51 -8.52 -27.34
N GLY A 5 1.43 -9.07 -26.80
CA GLY A 5 1.46 -9.92 -25.62
C GLY A 5 1.43 -9.11 -24.33
N ASP A 6 2.10 -9.59 -23.29
CA ASP A 6 2.21 -8.86 -22.01
C ASP A 6 3.17 -7.67 -22.14
N VAL A 7 2.62 -6.54 -22.55
CA VAL A 7 3.36 -5.29 -22.74
C VAL A 7 3.93 -4.77 -21.40
N GLY A 8 3.22 -4.99 -20.30
CA GLY A 8 3.69 -4.58 -18.97
C GLY A 8 4.97 -5.32 -18.58
N ALA A 9 4.99 -6.64 -18.72
CA ALA A 9 6.18 -7.44 -18.45
C ALA A 9 7.34 -7.03 -19.38
N GLN A 10 7.08 -6.80 -20.68
CA GLN A 10 8.09 -6.39 -21.62
C GLN A 10 8.70 -5.01 -21.27
N LEU A 11 7.88 -4.01 -20.93
CA LEU A 11 8.35 -2.69 -20.52
C LEU A 11 9.17 -2.71 -19.21
N ASN A 12 8.99 -3.71 -18.38
CA ASN A 12 9.71 -3.87 -17.12
C ASN A 12 10.89 -4.88 -17.21
N SER A 13 11.21 -5.39 -18.39
CA SER A 13 12.34 -6.31 -18.57
C SER A 13 13.67 -5.56 -18.51
N VAL A 14 14.44 -5.82 -17.47
CA VAL A 14 15.78 -5.23 -17.28
C VAL A 14 16.79 -5.99 -18.14
N PRO A 15 17.71 -5.28 -18.86
CA PRO A 15 18.79 -5.93 -19.59
C PRO A 15 19.70 -6.76 -18.67
N ALA A 16 20.24 -7.85 -19.19
CA ALA A 16 21.17 -8.70 -18.44
C ALA A 16 22.45 -7.96 -18.02
N ASP A 17 22.92 -7.04 -18.87
CA ASP A 17 23.93 -6.02 -18.53
C ASP A 17 23.24 -4.66 -18.44
N GLY A 18 22.92 -4.24 -17.21
CA GLY A 18 22.25 -2.96 -16.92
C GLY A 18 23.13 -1.73 -17.08
N VAL A 19 24.36 -1.86 -17.59
CA VAL A 19 25.31 -0.75 -17.77
C VAL A 19 25.54 -0.46 -19.25
N ASN A 20 25.94 -1.45 -20.05
CA ASN A 20 26.35 -1.26 -21.44
C ASN A 20 25.74 -2.29 -22.40
N GLY A 21 24.98 -3.24 -21.90
CA GLY A 21 24.35 -4.28 -22.71
C GLY A 21 23.22 -3.76 -23.59
N PRO A 22 22.76 -4.58 -24.54
CA PRO A 22 21.60 -4.24 -25.35
C PRO A 22 20.31 -4.25 -24.54
N ALA A 23 19.30 -3.51 -25.01
CA ALA A 23 17.96 -3.54 -24.42
C ALA A 23 17.39 -4.96 -24.38
N ALA A 24 16.66 -5.29 -23.32
CA ALA A 24 16.00 -6.59 -23.22
C ALA A 24 14.87 -6.75 -24.25
N VAL A 25 14.27 -5.65 -24.72
CA VAL A 25 13.17 -5.61 -25.69
C VAL A 25 13.37 -4.46 -26.68
N ASP A 26 13.14 -4.73 -27.98
CA ASP A 26 13.29 -3.77 -29.08
C ASP A 26 12.09 -2.81 -29.17
N TYR A 27 12.22 -1.63 -28.56
CA TYR A 27 11.31 -0.50 -28.75
C TYR A 27 12.07 0.83 -28.54
N ASP A 28 11.55 1.93 -29.06
CA ASP A 28 12.13 3.28 -28.90
C ASP A 28 11.45 4.08 -27.80
N LEU A 29 10.12 3.97 -27.71
CA LEU A 29 9.28 4.69 -26.74
C LEU A 29 8.28 3.75 -26.11
N GLY A 30 8.17 3.82 -24.79
CA GLY A 30 7.13 3.15 -24.01
C GLY A 30 6.16 4.17 -23.40
N TYR A 31 4.86 3.93 -23.54
CA TYR A 31 3.83 4.70 -22.84
C TYR A 31 3.24 3.85 -21.71
N GLY A 32 3.14 4.44 -20.55
CA GLY A 32 2.55 3.76 -19.40
C GLY A 32 2.35 4.68 -18.21
N ALA A 33 2.30 4.09 -17.04
CA ALA A 33 2.16 4.82 -15.81
C ALA A 33 3.16 4.34 -14.77
N ARG A 34 3.52 5.24 -13.87
CA ARG A 34 4.27 4.91 -12.67
C ARG A 34 3.52 5.41 -11.46
N ALA A 35 3.30 4.50 -10.53
CA ALA A 35 2.88 4.83 -9.18
C ALA A 35 4.10 4.74 -8.26
N ALA A 36 4.22 5.69 -7.33
CA ALA A 36 5.20 5.63 -6.26
C ALA A 36 4.56 6.26 -5.01
N MET A 37 4.53 5.53 -3.91
CA MET A 37 3.96 6.04 -2.68
C MET A 37 4.88 7.07 -2.03
N VAL A 38 6.18 6.95 -2.25
CA VAL A 38 7.22 7.82 -1.73
C VAL A 38 8.23 8.14 -2.84
N MET A 39 8.90 9.29 -2.74
CA MET A 39 9.81 9.75 -3.80
C MET A 39 11.02 8.82 -3.97
N GLN A 40 11.53 8.25 -2.89
CA GLN A 40 12.63 7.28 -2.94
C GLN A 40 12.27 6.07 -3.81
N GLU A 41 11.05 5.55 -3.68
CA GLU A 41 10.58 4.41 -4.49
C GLU A 41 10.69 4.70 -5.99
N TYR A 42 10.33 5.92 -6.39
CA TYR A 42 10.47 6.36 -7.78
C TYR A 42 11.94 6.41 -8.22
N TYR A 43 12.79 7.13 -7.48
CA TYR A 43 14.19 7.32 -7.88
C TYR A 43 15.04 6.06 -7.76
N ASN A 44 14.78 5.19 -6.77
CA ASN A 44 15.49 3.92 -6.60
C ASN A 44 15.38 3.02 -7.85
N THR A 45 14.36 3.21 -8.68
CA THR A 45 14.24 2.46 -9.95
C THR A 45 15.25 2.87 -11.00
N PHE A 46 15.93 4.00 -10.85
CA PHE A 46 17.00 4.45 -11.76
C PHE A 46 18.40 4.01 -11.32
N LYS A 47 18.50 3.27 -10.21
CA LYS A 47 19.77 2.70 -9.79
C LYS A 47 20.33 1.75 -10.85
N THR A 48 21.63 1.79 -11.05
CA THR A 48 22.34 0.92 -12.01
C THR A 48 21.90 -0.53 -11.90
N GLY A 49 21.52 -1.13 -13.02
CA GLY A 49 21.06 -2.51 -13.11
C GLY A 49 19.59 -2.74 -12.71
N LEU A 50 18.84 -1.71 -12.35
CA LEU A 50 17.43 -1.83 -11.97
C LEU A 50 16.45 -1.20 -12.97
N ASN A 51 16.91 -0.30 -13.83
CA ASN A 51 16.03 0.40 -14.78
C ASN A 51 15.93 -0.32 -16.12
N PRO A 52 14.73 -0.64 -16.61
CA PRO A 52 14.55 -1.33 -17.89
C PRO A 52 14.89 -0.49 -19.12
N GLN A 53 14.88 0.85 -19.01
CA GLN A 53 15.01 1.78 -20.14
C GLN A 53 16.30 2.61 -20.11
N THR A 54 16.88 2.80 -18.92
CA THR A 54 18.01 3.72 -18.71
C THR A 54 19.23 2.96 -18.23
N PRO A 55 20.36 3.03 -18.94
CA PRO A 55 21.63 2.46 -18.49
C PRO A 55 22.10 3.04 -17.16
N GLY A 56 22.98 2.31 -16.48
CA GLY A 56 23.56 2.74 -15.20
C GLY A 56 24.29 4.08 -15.33
N ASP A 57 24.12 4.92 -14.32
CA ASP A 57 24.73 6.24 -14.22
C ASP A 57 25.28 6.45 -12.81
N PRO A 58 26.61 6.46 -12.63
CA PRO A 58 27.24 6.65 -11.32
C PRO A 58 26.85 7.95 -10.62
N LYS A 59 26.52 9.01 -11.38
CA LYS A 59 26.07 10.28 -10.80
C LYS A 59 24.64 10.16 -10.25
N MET A 60 23.76 9.49 -10.99
CA MET A 60 22.41 9.15 -10.50
C MET A 60 22.47 8.25 -9.26
N ASP A 61 23.32 7.20 -9.27
CA ASP A 61 23.52 6.30 -8.13
C ASP A 61 23.94 7.07 -6.87
N ALA A 62 24.88 7.99 -6.99
CA ALA A 62 25.34 8.82 -5.86
C ALA A 62 24.23 9.76 -5.32
N MET A 63 23.35 10.28 -6.19
CA MET A 63 22.20 11.08 -5.78
C MET A 63 21.12 10.21 -5.10
N ILE A 64 20.91 9.00 -5.60
CA ILE A 64 20.00 8.02 -4.98
C ILE A 64 20.50 7.66 -3.56
N GLU A 65 21.78 7.49 -3.35
CA GLU A 65 22.35 7.28 -2.01
C GLU A 65 22.06 8.45 -1.08
N LYS A 66 22.18 9.70 -1.57
CA LYS A 66 21.88 10.90 -0.76
C LYS A 66 20.41 10.95 -0.34
N ILE A 67 19.45 10.70 -1.24
CA ILE A 67 18.01 10.71 -0.88
C ILE A 67 17.59 9.55 0.04
N ASN A 68 18.45 8.58 0.26
CA ASN A 68 18.25 7.46 1.19
C ASN A 68 19.09 7.60 2.47
N SER A 69 19.76 8.74 2.70
CA SER A 69 20.76 8.87 3.77
C SER A 69 20.21 9.31 5.13
N SER A 70 18.93 9.66 5.23
CA SER A 70 18.31 10.14 6.47
C SER A 70 16.84 9.74 6.54
N ALA A 71 16.31 9.61 7.73
CA ALA A 71 14.86 9.52 7.98
C ALA A 71 14.22 10.91 8.21
N ASP A 72 15.01 11.98 8.25
CA ASP A 72 14.52 13.35 8.41
C ASP A 72 14.21 13.97 7.03
N PRO A 73 12.95 14.29 6.69
CA PRO A 73 12.56 14.88 5.42
C PRO A 73 13.24 16.22 5.11
N GLU A 74 13.53 17.03 6.12
CA GLU A 74 14.17 18.34 5.92
C GLU A 74 15.65 18.20 5.50
N VAL A 75 16.33 17.16 5.97
CA VAL A 75 17.68 16.79 5.52
C VAL A 75 17.66 16.34 4.07
N LEU A 76 16.62 15.61 3.66
CA LEU A 76 16.51 15.02 2.31
C LEU A 76 16.05 16.01 1.25
N LYS A 77 15.31 17.04 1.62
CA LYS A 77 14.69 18.00 0.70
C LYS A 77 15.64 18.61 -0.34
N PRO A 78 16.84 19.12 0.02
CA PRO A 78 17.78 19.64 -0.99
C PRO A 78 18.29 18.56 -1.94
N TYR A 79 18.44 17.32 -1.48
CA TYR A 79 18.86 16.21 -2.33
C TYR A 79 17.80 15.80 -3.33
N PHE A 80 16.50 15.89 -2.95
CA PHE A 80 15.41 15.70 -3.89
C PHE A 80 15.38 16.77 -4.98
N PHE A 81 15.66 18.03 -4.69
CA PHE A 81 15.78 19.06 -5.73
C PHE A 81 16.96 18.79 -6.67
N GLU A 82 18.10 18.38 -6.13
CA GLU A 82 19.29 18.04 -6.94
C GLU A 82 19.00 16.89 -7.92
N ILE A 83 18.41 15.79 -7.45
CA ILE A 83 18.12 14.63 -8.31
C ILE A 83 17.02 14.93 -9.34
N GLN A 84 15.99 15.72 -8.97
CA GLN A 84 14.95 16.16 -9.90
C GLN A 84 15.53 16.96 -11.06
N GLN A 85 16.37 17.95 -10.74
CA GLN A 85 17.03 18.77 -11.75
C GLN A 85 17.89 17.90 -12.68
N TYR A 86 18.70 17.03 -12.10
CA TYR A 86 19.54 16.12 -12.89
C TYR A 86 18.72 15.23 -13.82
N GLN A 87 17.64 14.64 -13.34
CA GLN A 87 16.79 13.78 -14.17
C GLN A 87 16.13 14.56 -15.33
N MET A 88 15.74 15.82 -15.11
CA MET A 88 15.21 16.67 -16.18
C MET A 88 16.25 16.97 -17.26
N GLU A 89 17.53 17.13 -16.89
CA GLU A 89 18.63 17.35 -17.83
C GLU A 89 18.93 16.09 -18.67
N GLN A 90 18.72 14.89 -18.10
CA GLN A 90 18.96 13.61 -18.80
C GLN A 90 17.89 13.26 -19.85
N VAL A 91 16.67 13.79 -19.72
CA VAL A 91 15.55 13.57 -20.65
C VAL A 91 15.26 12.07 -20.90
N ASN A 92 15.43 11.23 -19.89
CA ASN A 92 15.19 9.77 -19.98
C ASN A 92 13.72 9.39 -19.82
N ILE A 93 12.91 10.31 -19.32
CA ILE A 93 11.46 10.20 -19.22
C ILE A 93 10.78 11.47 -19.68
N CYS A 94 9.54 11.35 -20.14
CA CYS A 94 8.68 12.48 -20.46
C CYS A 94 7.38 12.36 -19.66
N PRO A 95 7.24 13.05 -18.51
CA PRO A 95 5.97 13.11 -17.78
C PRO A 95 4.92 13.82 -18.62
N LEU A 96 3.73 13.24 -18.74
CA LEU A 96 2.65 13.78 -19.55
C LEU A 96 1.57 14.44 -18.69
N TYR A 97 1.06 13.70 -17.71
CA TYR A 97 0.05 14.21 -16.76
C TYR A 97 -0.05 13.34 -15.50
N TYR A 98 -0.52 13.94 -14.41
CA TYR A 98 -0.92 13.23 -13.22
C TYR A 98 -2.33 12.69 -13.42
N GLN A 99 -2.50 11.39 -13.19
CA GLN A 99 -3.82 10.78 -13.22
C GLN A 99 -4.57 11.13 -11.94
N LYS A 100 -5.80 11.60 -12.07
CA LYS A 100 -6.71 11.77 -10.93
C LYS A 100 -7.37 10.44 -10.58
N LEU A 101 -7.65 10.27 -9.31
CA LEU A 101 -8.65 9.33 -8.82
C LEU A 101 -9.91 10.14 -8.51
N PHE A 102 -11.07 9.59 -8.79
CA PHE A 102 -12.33 10.22 -8.48
C PHE A 102 -13.04 9.40 -7.41
N ILE A 103 -13.20 9.96 -6.22
CA ILE A 103 -14.06 9.41 -5.19
C ILE A 103 -15.49 9.72 -5.60
N TYR A 104 -16.38 8.75 -5.47
CA TYR A 104 -17.82 8.97 -5.56
C TYR A 104 -18.48 8.72 -4.21
N GLU A 105 -19.49 9.53 -3.90
CA GLU A 105 -20.30 9.42 -2.68
C GLU A 105 -21.77 9.60 -3.02
N SER A 106 -22.62 8.77 -2.39
CA SER A 106 -24.05 9.02 -2.37
C SER A 106 -24.41 9.99 -1.23
N ASN A 107 -25.57 10.64 -1.33
CA ASN A 107 -26.09 11.51 -0.28
C ASN A 107 -26.44 10.78 1.05
N LYS A 108 -26.27 9.47 1.11
CA LYS A 108 -26.39 8.68 2.35
C LYS A 108 -25.12 8.76 3.22
N VAL A 109 -23.96 9.05 2.63
CA VAL A 109 -22.68 9.05 3.33
C VAL A 109 -22.36 10.45 3.82
N ASP A 110 -22.22 10.62 5.13
CA ASP A 110 -21.67 11.81 5.75
C ASP A 110 -20.38 11.41 6.47
N ARG A 111 -19.26 11.92 5.96
CA ARG A 111 -17.94 11.65 6.54
C ARG A 111 -17.62 12.49 7.79
N ASN A 112 -18.60 13.21 8.32
CA ASN A 112 -18.48 14.03 9.52
C ASN A 112 -17.25 14.98 9.49
N GLY A 113 -17.03 15.61 8.35
CA GLY A 113 -15.89 16.51 8.12
C GLY A 113 -14.56 15.82 7.83
N GLY A 114 -14.53 14.50 7.73
CA GLY A 114 -13.34 13.73 7.35
C GLY A 114 -12.77 14.13 5.98
N ALA A 115 -11.45 14.19 5.89
CA ALA A 115 -10.76 14.55 4.65
C ALA A 115 -10.98 13.52 3.54
N TYR A 116 -10.96 13.98 2.27
CA TYR A 116 -11.08 13.07 1.14
C TYR A 116 -9.81 12.24 0.91
N GLY A 117 -8.67 12.72 1.26
CA GLY A 117 -7.41 11.99 1.16
C GLY A 117 -7.22 11.25 -0.18
N ASN A 118 -6.27 10.36 -0.21
CA ASN A 118 -6.09 9.40 -1.29
C ASN A 118 -6.91 8.14 -0.98
N ALA A 119 -8.07 7.98 -1.61
CA ALA A 119 -9.00 6.87 -1.34
C ALA A 119 -8.33 5.49 -1.48
N GLN A 120 -7.34 5.34 -2.35
CA GLN A 120 -6.64 4.08 -2.56
C GLN A 120 -5.76 3.70 -1.37
N TYR A 121 -5.19 4.67 -0.63
CA TYR A 121 -4.12 4.40 0.34
C TYR A 121 -4.49 4.66 1.80
N ASN A 122 -5.43 5.56 2.11
CA ASN A 122 -5.69 5.93 3.50
C ASN A 122 -7.11 6.36 3.86
N TYR A 123 -8.06 6.33 2.95
CA TYR A 123 -9.38 6.96 3.14
C TYR A 123 -10.22 6.42 4.32
N ASN A 124 -9.87 5.29 4.87
CA ASN A 124 -10.67 4.61 5.89
C ASN A 124 -10.20 4.80 7.33
N TRP A 125 -9.16 5.58 7.58
CA TRP A 125 -8.62 5.71 8.93
C TRP A 125 -9.59 6.32 9.94
N ASP A 126 -10.55 7.11 9.47
CA ASP A 126 -11.59 7.76 10.27
C ASP A 126 -13.00 7.18 10.04
N ILE A 127 -13.12 6.05 9.37
CA ILE A 127 -14.41 5.45 8.94
C ILE A 127 -15.36 5.19 10.11
N THR A 128 -14.86 4.97 11.32
CA THR A 128 -15.69 4.78 12.52
C THR A 128 -16.46 6.04 12.92
N ASN A 129 -16.03 7.22 12.44
CA ASN A 129 -16.68 8.50 12.67
C ASN A 129 -17.72 8.86 11.61
N TRP A 130 -17.87 8.06 10.56
CA TRP A 130 -18.79 8.33 9.48
C TRP A 130 -20.23 8.01 9.88
N ASN A 131 -21.18 8.75 9.31
CA ASN A 131 -22.60 8.49 9.42
C ASN A 131 -23.11 7.99 8.07
N VAL A 132 -23.85 6.87 8.08
CA VAL A 132 -24.44 6.32 6.86
C VAL A 132 -25.96 6.18 7.08
N SER A 133 -26.73 6.95 6.33
CA SER A 133 -28.18 6.91 6.40
C SER A 133 -28.69 5.53 5.97
N GLY A 134 -29.56 4.93 6.81
CA GLY A 134 -30.05 3.58 6.58
C GLY A 134 -29.13 2.47 7.15
N GLY A 135 -28.01 2.81 7.78
CA GLY A 135 -27.18 1.86 8.53
C GLY A 135 -26.40 0.85 7.69
N THR A 136 -26.32 1.04 6.37
CA THR A 136 -25.53 0.17 5.47
C THR A 136 -24.91 0.99 4.36
N MET A 137 -23.58 0.93 4.24
CA MET A 137 -22.81 1.50 3.14
C MET A 137 -22.53 0.43 2.10
N GLN A 138 -22.82 0.73 0.85
CA GLN A 138 -22.53 -0.14 -0.27
C GLN A 138 -21.33 0.40 -1.06
N THR A 139 -20.38 -0.47 -1.38
CA THR A 139 -19.12 -0.07 -2.03
C THR A 139 -18.68 -1.11 -3.06
N ASN A 140 -17.66 -0.78 -3.85
CA ASN A 140 -17.00 -1.72 -4.74
C ASN A 140 -15.75 -2.35 -4.08
N THR A 141 -15.40 -3.54 -4.53
CA THR A 141 -14.19 -4.26 -4.09
C THR A 141 -13.62 -5.10 -5.24
N GLY A 142 -12.46 -5.71 -5.02
CA GLY A 142 -11.95 -6.79 -5.84
C GLY A 142 -12.71 -8.11 -5.66
N PRO A 143 -12.17 -9.22 -6.16
CA PRO A 143 -12.76 -10.55 -5.96
C PRO A 143 -13.01 -10.85 -4.49
N VAL A 144 -14.16 -11.47 -4.17
CA VAL A 144 -14.53 -11.82 -2.79
C VAL A 144 -14.36 -13.30 -2.48
N GLU A 145 -14.05 -14.12 -3.48
CA GLU A 145 -13.83 -15.56 -3.31
C GLU A 145 -12.53 -15.86 -2.57
N PHE A 146 -11.55 -15.00 -2.76
CA PHE A 146 -10.23 -15.12 -2.17
C PHE A 146 -9.62 -13.73 -2.05
N PHE A 147 -9.61 -13.20 -0.83
CA PHE A 147 -9.15 -11.84 -0.59
C PHE A 147 -7.64 -11.71 -0.79
N GLU A 148 -7.23 -10.61 -1.40
CA GLU A 148 -5.81 -10.31 -1.56
C GLU A 148 -5.20 -9.96 -0.20
N GLN A 149 -4.01 -10.49 0.07
CA GLN A 149 -3.26 -10.18 1.29
C GLN A 149 -2.89 -8.68 1.34
N PRO A 150 -2.91 -8.04 2.54
CA PRO A 150 -2.89 -6.58 2.65
C PRO A 150 -1.53 -5.93 2.32
N TRP A 151 -0.45 -6.70 2.17
CA TRP A 151 0.88 -6.18 1.90
C TRP A 151 1.24 -6.04 0.42
N TYR A 152 0.42 -6.56 -0.49
CA TYR A 152 0.67 -6.51 -1.94
C TYR A 152 0.17 -5.19 -2.56
N ASN A 153 -1.15 -4.98 -2.61
CA ASN A 153 -1.77 -3.75 -3.10
C ASN A 153 -2.24 -2.90 -1.91
N LEU A 154 -1.33 -2.15 -1.33
CA LEU A 154 -1.57 -1.40 -0.10
C LEU A 154 -2.85 -0.57 -0.18
N GLY A 155 -3.84 -0.97 0.59
CA GLY A 155 -5.09 -0.23 0.73
C GLY A 155 -5.95 -0.05 -0.52
N LEU A 156 -5.72 -0.82 -1.60
CA LEU A 156 -6.53 -0.72 -2.81
C LEU A 156 -7.99 -1.12 -2.56
N TRP A 157 -8.19 -2.25 -1.88
CA TRP A 157 -9.52 -2.79 -1.64
C TRP A 157 -10.04 -2.45 -0.25
N ILE A 158 -11.38 -2.37 -0.11
CA ILE A 158 -12.01 -2.00 1.17
C ILE A 158 -11.59 -2.94 2.31
N HIS A 159 -11.51 -4.24 2.08
CA HIS A 159 -11.13 -5.21 3.12
C HIS A 159 -9.74 -4.93 3.69
N ASN A 160 -8.77 -4.53 2.86
CA ASN A 160 -7.42 -4.19 3.31
C ASN A 160 -7.39 -3.05 4.34
N LYS A 161 -8.40 -2.19 4.30
CA LYS A 161 -8.48 -0.99 5.15
C LYS A 161 -9.33 -1.17 6.39
N VAL A 162 -10.38 -1.98 6.30
CA VAL A 162 -11.36 -2.08 7.40
C VAL A 162 -11.23 -3.36 8.20
N VAL A 163 -10.67 -4.44 7.60
CA VAL A 163 -10.48 -5.72 8.29
C VAL A 163 -9.16 -5.76 9.06
N PHE A 164 -8.11 -5.15 8.53
CA PHE A 164 -6.78 -5.16 9.15
C PHE A 164 -6.43 -3.80 9.74
N ASP A 165 -5.73 -3.79 10.85
CA ASP A 165 -5.23 -2.56 11.46
C ASP A 165 -3.69 -2.46 11.38
N ARG A 166 -3.15 -1.28 11.71
CA ARG A 166 -1.74 -0.90 11.59
C ARG A 166 -1.27 -0.27 12.89
N LEU A 167 0.05 -0.09 13.01
CA LEU A 167 0.62 0.58 14.18
C LEU A 167 0.40 2.08 14.16
N LEU A 168 0.50 2.70 12.96
CA LEU A 168 0.38 4.15 12.77
C LEU A 168 -0.75 4.48 11.78
N VAL A 169 -1.16 5.76 11.76
CA VAL A 169 -2.09 6.32 10.78
C VAL A 169 -1.40 7.36 9.90
N ALA A 170 -1.88 7.49 8.66
CA ALA A 170 -1.39 8.46 7.70
C ALA A 170 -2.49 9.46 7.30
N ASP A 171 -2.07 10.65 6.84
CA ASP A 171 -2.94 11.59 6.13
C ASP A 171 -3.12 11.23 4.64
N GLY A 172 -3.84 12.08 3.90
CA GLY A 172 -4.07 11.92 2.45
C GLY A 172 -2.81 12.00 1.59
N ALA A 173 -1.72 12.52 2.13
CA ALA A 173 -0.41 12.59 1.49
C ALA A 173 0.52 11.45 1.93
N MET A 174 0.01 10.44 2.63
CA MET A 174 0.76 9.29 3.15
C MET A 174 1.77 9.67 4.26
N GLN A 175 1.63 10.85 4.87
CA GLN A 175 2.49 11.23 5.98
C GLN A 175 1.97 10.63 7.28
N PRO A 176 2.84 10.09 8.15
CA PRO A 176 2.42 9.61 9.46
C PRO A 176 1.95 10.78 10.32
N ILE A 177 0.71 10.72 10.82
CA ILE A 177 0.06 11.77 11.61
C ILE A 177 -0.30 11.34 13.03
N GLY A 178 -0.12 10.09 13.38
CA GLY A 178 -0.46 9.58 14.70
C GLY A 178 -0.38 8.07 14.80
N THR A 179 -0.92 7.54 15.89
CA THR A 179 -0.93 6.13 16.23
C THR A 179 -2.30 5.49 16.02
N SER A 180 -2.31 4.21 15.57
CA SER A 180 -3.48 3.33 15.59
C SER A 180 -3.35 2.30 16.72
N MET A 181 -2.82 1.10 16.44
CA MET A 181 -2.61 0.06 17.47
C MET A 181 -1.48 0.42 18.44
N ALA A 182 -0.51 1.25 18.03
CA ALA A 182 0.51 1.74 18.94
C ALA A 182 -0.09 2.72 19.96
N GLU A 183 0.31 2.59 21.24
CA GLU A 183 0.11 3.60 22.28
C GLU A 183 1.09 4.76 22.05
N SER A 184 2.33 4.42 21.70
CA SER A 184 3.41 5.35 21.40
C SER A 184 4.45 4.72 20.48
N TYR A 185 5.27 5.56 19.86
CA TYR A 185 6.46 5.13 19.16
C TYR A 185 7.60 6.12 19.38
N ASP A 186 8.83 5.64 19.21
CA ASP A 186 10.04 6.44 19.26
C ASP A 186 11.00 6.00 18.15
N LEU A 187 11.41 6.94 17.31
CA LEU A 187 12.44 6.74 16.29
C LEU A 187 13.68 7.50 16.72
N SER A 188 14.79 6.77 16.91
CA SER A 188 16.07 7.38 17.28
C SER A 188 16.51 8.44 16.27
N SER A 189 17.23 9.45 16.73
CA SER A 189 17.66 10.59 15.90
C SER A 189 18.57 10.19 14.72
N ASP A 190 19.23 9.03 14.80
CA ASP A 190 20.01 8.47 13.70
C ASP A 190 19.19 7.61 12.75
N GLY A 191 17.87 7.41 13.03
CA GLY A 191 16.97 6.59 12.21
C GLY A 191 17.24 5.09 12.29
N MET A 192 18.07 4.62 13.24
CA MET A 192 18.52 3.23 13.31
C MET A 192 17.76 2.37 14.31
N THR A 193 16.90 2.96 15.13
CA THR A 193 16.11 2.22 16.12
C THR A 193 14.68 2.78 16.17
N LEU A 194 13.70 1.93 15.91
CA LEU A 194 12.28 2.25 16.03
C LEU A 194 11.66 1.36 17.10
N THR A 195 11.06 1.97 18.11
CA THR A 195 10.37 1.29 19.20
C THR A 195 8.89 1.61 19.18
N PHE A 196 8.05 0.59 19.29
CA PHE A 196 6.61 0.73 19.48
C PHE A 196 6.20 0.15 20.83
N LYS A 197 5.25 0.81 21.49
CA LYS A 197 4.48 0.25 22.58
C LYS A 197 3.04 0.08 22.13
N LEU A 198 2.48 -1.12 22.25
CA LEU A 198 1.11 -1.39 21.86
C LEU A 198 0.11 -0.90 22.93
N LYS A 199 -1.07 -0.47 22.47
CA LYS A 199 -2.22 -0.20 23.36
C LYS A 199 -2.59 -1.46 24.14
N GLU A 200 -3.24 -1.28 25.29
CA GLU A 200 -3.81 -2.38 26.05
C GLU A 200 -5.15 -2.82 25.48
N GLY A 201 -5.48 -4.11 25.63
CA GLY A 201 -6.79 -4.63 25.28
C GLY A 201 -7.07 -4.77 23.78
N LEU A 202 -6.06 -4.71 22.92
CA LEU A 202 -6.22 -4.99 21.50
C LEU A 202 -6.61 -6.45 21.28
N THR A 203 -7.59 -6.68 20.40
CA THR A 203 -8.04 -8.04 20.03
C THR A 203 -8.22 -8.18 18.53
N PHE A 204 -8.03 -9.39 18.03
CA PHE A 204 -8.49 -9.79 16.71
C PHE A 204 -10.01 -10.01 16.71
N HIS A 205 -10.60 -10.16 15.53
CA HIS A 205 -12.06 -10.35 15.37
C HIS A 205 -12.61 -11.64 15.98
N ASP A 206 -11.76 -12.64 16.19
CA ASP A 206 -12.09 -13.91 16.87
C ASP A 206 -11.95 -13.85 18.40
N GLY A 207 -11.44 -12.73 18.92
CA GLY A 207 -11.32 -12.48 20.35
C GLY A 207 -9.94 -12.75 20.93
N GLU A 208 -9.01 -13.34 20.17
CA GLU A 208 -7.62 -13.52 20.60
C GLU A 208 -6.91 -12.16 20.72
N ALA A 209 -6.01 -12.06 21.71
CA ALA A 209 -5.28 -10.82 21.97
C ALA A 209 -4.28 -10.51 20.85
N VAL A 210 -4.19 -9.25 20.44
CA VAL A 210 -3.09 -8.78 19.60
C VAL A 210 -1.89 -8.45 20.47
N THR A 211 -0.74 -9.05 20.15
CA THR A 211 0.49 -8.93 20.92
C THR A 211 1.65 -8.42 20.07
N VAL A 212 2.78 -8.12 20.70
CA VAL A 212 4.02 -7.78 19.98
C VAL A 212 4.61 -8.98 19.23
N GLU A 213 4.19 -10.21 19.56
CA GLU A 213 4.55 -11.42 18.81
C GLU A 213 3.90 -11.42 17.43
N ASP A 214 2.62 -11.01 17.33
CA ASP A 214 1.93 -10.86 16.05
C ASP A 214 2.62 -9.80 15.15
N VAL A 215 3.11 -8.72 15.76
CA VAL A 215 3.90 -7.70 15.03
C VAL A 215 5.21 -8.31 14.52
N ALA A 216 5.93 -9.01 15.36
CA ALA A 216 7.19 -9.68 15.00
C ALA A 216 6.97 -10.78 13.95
N PHE A 217 5.91 -11.59 14.11
CA PHE A 217 5.48 -12.59 13.13
C PHE A 217 5.17 -11.95 11.78
N SER A 218 4.35 -10.90 11.76
CA SER A 218 3.99 -10.19 10.53
C SER A 218 5.22 -9.69 9.77
N ILE A 219 6.19 -9.09 10.49
CA ILE A 219 7.43 -8.60 9.89
C ILE A 219 8.26 -9.77 9.33
N ARG A 220 8.44 -10.86 10.08
CA ARG A 220 9.19 -12.05 9.63
C ARG A 220 8.54 -12.71 8.42
N THR A 221 7.23 -12.85 8.41
CA THR A 221 6.48 -13.41 7.28
C THR A 221 6.62 -12.53 6.05
N ALA A 222 6.49 -11.22 6.23
CA ALA A 222 6.66 -10.24 5.17
C ALA A 222 8.04 -10.30 4.52
N MET A 223 9.11 -10.56 5.28
CA MET A 223 10.48 -10.71 4.73
C MET A 223 10.61 -11.86 3.73
N LYS A 224 9.80 -12.92 3.86
CA LYS A 224 9.86 -14.13 3.03
C LYS A 224 8.74 -14.22 1.99
N ALA A 225 7.67 -13.45 2.11
CA ALA A 225 6.55 -13.48 1.19
C ALA A 225 6.98 -13.01 -0.21
N PRO A 226 6.64 -13.78 -1.28
CA PRO A 226 7.12 -13.49 -2.64
C PRO A 226 6.44 -12.28 -3.28
N GLN A 227 5.24 -11.94 -2.83
CA GLN A 227 4.44 -10.82 -3.34
C GLN A 227 4.26 -9.78 -2.26
N MET A 228 4.88 -8.62 -2.47
CA MET A 228 4.85 -7.53 -1.50
C MET A 228 5.09 -6.19 -2.19
N HIS A 229 4.46 -5.15 -1.68
CA HIS A 229 4.74 -3.78 -2.12
C HIS A 229 6.18 -3.38 -1.79
N ALA A 230 6.84 -2.66 -2.71
CA ALA A 230 8.24 -2.29 -2.56
C ALA A 230 8.51 -1.47 -1.28
N LEU A 231 7.57 -0.59 -0.87
CA LEU A 231 7.67 0.17 0.37
C LEU A 231 7.89 -0.75 1.58
N ILE A 232 7.03 -1.77 1.75
CA ILE A 232 7.15 -2.74 2.84
C ILE A 232 8.43 -3.55 2.70
N GLY A 233 8.69 -4.10 1.51
CA GLY A 233 9.86 -4.94 1.24
C GLY A 233 11.17 -4.24 1.55
N ASN A 234 11.28 -2.95 1.25
CA ASN A 234 12.46 -2.13 1.55
C ASN A 234 12.63 -1.94 3.06
N THR A 235 11.56 -1.62 3.78
CA THR A 235 11.63 -1.42 5.24
C THR A 235 11.97 -2.70 5.97
N VAL A 236 11.24 -3.79 5.73
CA VAL A 236 11.51 -5.06 6.44
C VAL A 236 12.87 -5.64 6.06
N GLY A 237 13.31 -5.46 4.81
CA GLY A 237 14.65 -5.83 4.34
C GLY A 237 15.78 -4.95 4.88
N SER A 238 15.46 -3.80 5.46
CA SER A 238 16.44 -2.91 6.10
C SER A 238 16.70 -3.24 7.57
N ILE A 239 15.88 -4.11 8.18
CA ILE A 239 16.05 -4.55 9.57
C ILE A 239 17.33 -5.41 9.68
N LYS A 240 18.10 -5.20 10.73
CA LYS A 240 19.34 -5.92 11.00
C LYS A 240 19.11 -7.43 11.06
N GLY A 241 19.84 -8.17 10.26
CA GLY A 241 19.73 -9.63 10.16
C GLY A 241 18.66 -10.12 9.18
N ALA A 242 17.93 -9.23 8.47
CA ALA A 242 16.91 -9.61 7.49
C ALA A 242 17.47 -10.50 6.36
N ASP A 243 18.65 -10.19 5.81
CA ASP A 243 19.24 -10.96 4.71
C ASP A 243 19.56 -12.41 5.13
N ALA A 244 20.18 -12.59 6.30
CA ALA A 244 20.49 -13.92 6.84
C ALA A 244 19.24 -14.75 7.19
N PHE A 245 18.15 -14.08 7.57
CA PHE A 245 16.86 -14.72 7.78
C PHE A 245 16.18 -15.11 6.44
N LYS A 246 16.28 -14.27 5.44
CA LYS A 246 15.69 -14.51 4.09
C LYS A 246 16.38 -15.66 3.37
N ASP A 247 17.72 -15.77 3.45
CA ASP A 247 18.49 -16.83 2.81
C ASP A 247 18.53 -18.14 3.62
N GLY A 248 17.92 -18.15 4.82
CA GLY A 248 17.81 -19.32 5.68
C GLY A 248 19.07 -19.58 6.54
N SER A 249 20.05 -18.67 6.56
CA SER A 249 21.25 -18.79 7.40
C SER A 249 20.94 -18.68 8.91
N THR A 250 19.80 -18.04 9.24
CA THR A 250 19.27 -17.96 10.61
C THR A 250 17.77 -18.23 10.64
N ASN A 251 17.28 -18.65 11.80
CA ASN A 251 15.84 -18.86 12.03
C ASN A 251 15.17 -17.65 12.68
N ASP A 252 15.91 -16.59 12.98
CA ASP A 252 15.38 -15.38 13.60
C ASP A 252 16.08 -14.13 13.07
N VAL A 253 15.43 -12.97 13.27
CA VAL A 253 15.91 -11.66 12.81
C VAL A 253 16.52 -10.93 13.99
N SER A 254 17.82 -10.79 14.03
CA SER A 254 18.54 -10.21 15.18
C SER A 254 18.15 -8.78 15.54
N GLY A 255 17.59 -8.03 14.58
CA GLY A 255 17.11 -6.67 14.78
C GLY A 255 15.71 -6.56 15.36
N ILE A 256 14.97 -7.67 15.51
CA ILE A 256 13.64 -7.66 16.13
C ILE A 256 13.76 -8.09 17.58
N LYS A 257 13.38 -7.22 18.50
CA LYS A 257 13.37 -7.50 19.95
C LYS A 257 12.03 -7.10 20.53
N TYR A 258 11.47 -7.92 21.41
CA TYR A 258 10.20 -7.57 22.04
C TYR A 258 10.09 -8.07 23.47
N ASN A 259 9.20 -7.42 24.22
CA ASN A 259 8.81 -7.81 25.58
C ASN A 259 7.27 -7.79 25.63
N ILE A 260 6.68 -8.97 25.79
CA ILE A 260 5.20 -9.15 25.81
C ILE A 260 4.60 -8.43 27.01
N ALA A 261 5.20 -8.56 28.20
CA ALA A 261 4.69 -7.99 29.43
C ALA A 261 4.61 -6.45 29.40
N ASP A 262 5.60 -5.82 28.78
CA ASP A 262 5.67 -4.37 28.58
C ASP A 262 4.92 -3.91 27.32
N ARG A 263 4.50 -4.84 26.46
CA ARG A 263 3.89 -4.59 25.14
C ARG A 263 4.79 -3.77 24.21
N VAL A 264 6.09 -3.98 24.30
CA VAL A 264 7.10 -3.21 23.57
C VAL A 264 7.79 -4.09 22.51
N ILE A 265 7.91 -3.56 21.31
CA ILE A 265 8.75 -4.12 20.24
C ILE A 265 9.72 -3.06 19.74
N THR A 266 10.98 -3.45 19.58
CA THR A 266 12.07 -2.61 19.08
C THR A 266 12.65 -3.22 17.81
N LEU A 267 12.78 -2.41 16.78
CA LEU A 267 13.38 -2.74 15.49
C LEU A 267 14.71 -2.02 15.37
N GLU A 268 15.80 -2.78 15.36
CA GLU A 268 17.15 -2.29 15.05
C GLU A 268 17.38 -2.40 13.55
N MET A 269 17.72 -1.30 12.91
CA MET A 269 17.93 -1.23 11.46
C MET A 269 19.38 -1.59 11.11
N GLY A 270 19.59 -2.30 10.02
CA GLY A 270 20.92 -2.55 9.44
C GLY A 270 21.39 -1.40 8.54
N LYS A 271 20.43 -0.60 8.06
CA LYS A 271 20.64 0.63 7.29
C LYS A 271 19.46 1.58 7.50
N ILE A 272 19.68 2.86 7.27
CA ILE A 272 18.62 3.87 7.36
C ILE A 272 17.53 3.56 6.31
N ASP A 273 16.27 3.62 6.75
CA ASP A 273 15.10 3.62 5.86
C ASP A 273 14.34 4.95 6.04
N PRO A 274 14.38 5.85 5.05
CA PRO A 274 13.70 7.14 5.11
C PRO A 274 12.18 7.04 5.30
N ASN A 275 11.61 5.90 4.92
CA ASN A 275 10.17 5.69 4.86
C ASN A 275 9.63 4.77 5.97
N ILE A 276 10.46 4.49 6.98
CA ILE A 276 10.11 3.52 8.03
C ILE A 276 8.77 3.83 8.70
N LEU A 277 8.50 5.08 9.06
CA LEU A 277 7.23 5.48 9.68
C LEU A 277 6.06 5.38 8.68
N THR A 278 6.25 5.82 7.43
CA THR A 278 5.25 5.68 6.37
C THR A 278 4.88 4.22 6.15
N THR A 279 5.85 3.32 6.18
CA THR A 279 5.60 1.87 6.07
C THR A 279 4.65 1.39 7.16
N PHE A 280 4.85 1.75 8.42
CA PHE A 280 4.00 1.29 9.52
C PHE A 280 2.62 1.97 9.57
N THR A 281 2.35 2.96 8.73
CA THR A 281 0.99 3.42 8.43
C THR A 281 0.25 2.50 7.44
N GLN A 282 0.97 1.65 6.70
CA GLN A 282 0.42 0.77 5.65
C GLN A 282 0.56 -0.71 6.00
N PHE A 283 1.47 -1.06 6.91
CA PHE A 283 1.80 -2.43 7.27
C PHE A 283 0.74 -3.02 8.20
N ALA A 284 -0.11 -3.90 7.67
CA ALA A 284 -1.13 -4.61 8.42
C ALA A 284 -0.51 -5.65 9.36
N ILE A 285 -1.01 -5.73 10.59
CA ILE A 285 -0.63 -6.75 11.56
C ILE A 285 -1.57 -7.93 11.42
N LEU A 286 -1.02 -9.13 11.32
CA LEU A 286 -1.73 -10.38 11.04
C LEU A 286 -1.64 -11.35 12.21
N PRO A 287 -2.67 -12.20 12.40
CA PRO A 287 -2.76 -13.13 13.53
C PRO A 287 -1.79 -14.31 13.39
N GLU A 288 -0.77 -14.39 14.25
CA GLU A 288 0.18 -15.50 14.29
C GLU A 288 -0.52 -16.83 14.59
N HIS A 289 -1.50 -16.84 15.50
CA HIS A 289 -2.24 -18.04 15.90
C HIS A 289 -3.01 -18.73 14.75
N LEU A 290 -3.33 -18.00 13.67
CA LEU A 290 -4.01 -18.54 12.48
C LEU A 290 -3.06 -18.78 11.30
N LEU A 291 -1.95 -18.06 11.24
CA LEU A 291 -1.06 -18.04 10.08
C LEU A 291 0.35 -18.57 10.37
N GLY A 292 0.68 -18.86 11.62
CA GLY A 292 2.04 -19.25 12.04
C GLY A 292 2.58 -20.50 11.38
N ASP A 293 1.71 -21.45 11.04
CA ASP A 293 2.07 -22.69 10.33
C ASP A 293 2.05 -22.54 8.79
N THR A 294 1.69 -21.37 8.27
CA THR A 294 1.62 -21.12 6.81
C THR A 294 3.02 -20.90 6.25
N ASP A 295 3.38 -21.66 5.22
CA ASP A 295 4.61 -21.40 4.45
C ASP A 295 4.58 -19.99 3.86
N PRO A 296 5.51 -19.09 4.24
CA PRO A 296 5.52 -17.72 3.72
C PRO A 296 5.63 -17.63 2.19
N LEU A 297 6.22 -18.63 1.53
CA LEU A 297 6.31 -18.68 0.06
C LEU A 297 4.95 -18.97 -0.60
N LYS A 298 3.99 -19.52 0.15
CA LYS A 298 2.62 -19.83 -0.29
C LYS A 298 1.58 -18.95 0.41
N PHE A 299 2.01 -17.86 1.02
CA PHE A 299 1.20 -17.05 1.91
C PHE A 299 -0.15 -16.63 1.32
N GLN A 300 -0.16 -16.10 0.08
CA GLN A 300 -1.39 -15.74 -0.62
C GLN A 300 -2.28 -16.96 -0.96
N GLN A 301 -1.76 -18.18 -0.92
CA GLN A 301 -2.50 -19.41 -1.26
C GLN A 301 -3.16 -20.07 -0.03
N SER A 302 -2.97 -19.49 1.16
CA SER A 302 -3.61 -19.98 2.40
C SER A 302 -5.12 -19.83 2.34
N ASP A 303 -5.88 -20.83 2.79
CA ASP A 303 -7.34 -20.78 2.92
C ASP A 303 -7.81 -19.66 3.87
N PHE A 304 -6.93 -19.13 4.70
CA PHE A 304 -7.18 -17.95 5.53
C PHE A 304 -7.78 -16.79 4.72
N TRP A 305 -7.37 -16.60 3.47
CA TRP A 305 -7.81 -15.50 2.60
C TRP A 305 -9.22 -15.69 2.03
N GLN A 306 -9.89 -16.80 2.29
CA GLN A 306 -11.31 -16.98 1.96
C GLN A 306 -12.21 -16.24 2.96
N ASN A 307 -11.81 -16.16 4.23
CA ASN A 307 -12.50 -15.41 5.27
C ASN A 307 -11.49 -14.88 6.30
N PRO A 308 -10.71 -13.84 5.96
CA PRO A 308 -9.61 -13.41 6.80
C PRO A 308 -10.09 -12.77 8.10
N VAL A 309 -9.37 -13.07 9.18
CA VAL A 309 -9.52 -12.49 10.52
C VAL A 309 -8.46 -11.39 10.69
N GLY A 310 -8.90 -10.21 11.06
CA GLY A 310 -8.02 -9.06 11.34
C GLY A 310 -8.34 -8.43 12.69
N SER A 311 -7.84 -7.23 12.90
CA SER A 311 -8.03 -6.42 14.10
C SER A 311 -8.61 -5.03 13.80
N GLY A 312 -9.09 -4.83 12.56
CA GLY A 312 -9.62 -3.55 12.10
C GLY A 312 -11.05 -3.26 12.54
N ALA A 313 -11.57 -2.13 12.09
CA ALA A 313 -12.87 -1.60 12.51
C ALA A 313 -14.09 -2.47 12.10
N PHE A 314 -13.92 -3.33 11.10
CA PHE A 314 -14.97 -4.21 10.61
C PHE A 314 -14.48 -5.64 10.43
N LYS A 315 -15.34 -6.60 10.70
CA LYS A 315 -15.13 -8.04 10.48
C LYS A 315 -15.99 -8.54 9.33
N ILE A 316 -15.48 -9.50 8.57
CA ILE A 316 -16.25 -10.19 7.53
C ILE A 316 -17.23 -11.14 8.21
N THR A 317 -18.51 -11.06 7.85
CA THR A 317 -19.58 -11.91 8.42
C THR A 317 -20.26 -12.79 7.38
N GLU A 318 -20.20 -12.41 6.09
CA GLU A 318 -20.76 -13.20 5.01
C GLU A 318 -19.95 -12.97 3.73
N VAL A 319 -19.64 -14.05 3.02
CA VAL A 319 -19.07 -14.01 1.67
C VAL A 319 -19.97 -14.84 0.76
N LYS A 320 -20.53 -14.20 -0.26
CA LYS A 320 -21.25 -14.86 -1.34
C LYS A 320 -20.43 -14.80 -2.60
N MET A 321 -19.91 -15.93 -3.01
CA MET A 321 -19.00 -16.03 -4.15
C MET A 321 -19.58 -15.35 -5.40
N ASN A 322 -18.77 -14.57 -6.09
CA ASN A 322 -19.12 -13.80 -7.30
C ASN A 322 -20.26 -12.78 -7.11
N ASP A 323 -20.68 -12.47 -5.87
CA ASP A 323 -21.80 -11.57 -5.62
C ASP A 323 -21.41 -10.43 -4.66
N PHE A 324 -21.13 -10.74 -3.39
CA PHE A 324 -20.76 -9.71 -2.40
C PHE A 324 -20.00 -10.27 -1.20
N ALA A 325 -19.39 -9.37 -0.44
CA ALA A 325 -18.95 -9.62 0.93
C ALA A 325 -19.64 -8.61 1.87
N LYS A 326 -20.09 -9.10 3.05
CA LYS A 326 -20.65 -8.27 4.11
C LYS A 326 -19.64 -8.12 5.24
N PHE A 327 -19.55 -6.88 5.74
CA PHE A 327 -18.70 -6.53 6.87
C PHE A 327 -19.56 -5.87 7.94
N GLU A 328 -19.41 -6.30 9.17
CA GLU A 328 -20.09 -5.72 10.31
C GLU A 328 -19.08 -5.01 11.22
N PRO A 329 -19.49 -3.93 11.91
CA PRO A 329 -18.63 -3.25 12.86
C PRO A 329 -18.09 -4.20 13.92
N PHE A 330 -16.81 -4.08 14.25
CA PHE A 330 -16.18 -4.82 15.32
C PHE A 330 -16.41 -4.10 16.65
N ASP A 331 -17.13 -4.74 17.57
CA ASP A 331 -17.54 -4.14 18.85
C ASP A 331 -16.37 -3.70 19.72
N ASN A 332 -15.27 -4.48 19.69
CA ASN A 332 -14.09 -4.25 20.51
C ASN A 332 -12.99 -3.46 19.77
N TYR A 333 -13.32 -2.82 18.65
CA TYR A 333 -12.33 -2.01 17.96
C TYR A 333 -11.86 -0.84 18.84
N HIS A 334 -10.54 -0.72 19.02
CA HIS A 334 -9.96 0.28 19.92
C HIS A 334 -10.21 1.74 19.49
N GLY A 335 -10.50 1.98 18.21
CA GLY A 335 -10.86 3.29 17.65
C GLY A 335 -12.34 3.64 17.76
N GLY A 336 -13.15 2.79 18.41
CA GLY A 336 -14.59 2.94 18.53
C GLY A 336 -15.37 2.16 17.47
N LYS A 337 -16.59 1.77 17.83
CA LYS A 337 -17.47 1.01 16.94
C LYS A 337 -18.09 1.90 15.87
N ALA A 338 -18.02 1.50 14.62
CA ALA A 338 -18.75 2.15 13.54
C ALA A 338 -20.26 2.00 13.68
N GLY A 339 -21.03 2.96 13.15
CA GLY A 339 -22.49 3.00 13.25
C GLY A 339 -23.24 2.29 12.10
N PHE A 340 -22.54 1.56 11.22
CA PHE A 340 -23.13 0.99 9.99
C PHE A 340 -22.40 -0.27 9.53
N ASP A 341 -23.09 -1.09 8.74
CA ASP A 341 -22.53 -2.24 8.03
C ASP A 341 -21.96 -1.82 6.66
N ILE A 342 -21.09 -2.66 6.06
CA ILE A 342 -20.62 -2.50 4.70
C ILE A 342 -21.02 -3.73 3.88
N ILE A 343 -21.52 -3.49 2.65
CA ILE A 343 -21.67 -4.52 1.62
C ILE A 343 -20.79 -4.13 0.43
N ALA A 344 -19.83 -4.97 0.10
CA ALA A 344 -18.88 -4.73 -0.98
C ALA A 344 -19.15 -5.67 -2.16
N TYR A 345 -19.34 -5.10 -3.34
CA TYR A 345 -19.60 -5.83 -4.59
C TYR A 345 -18.36 -5.87 -5.46
N PRO A 346 -17.99 -7.03 -6.02
CA PRO A 346 -16.91 -7.10 -7.00
C PRO A 346 -17.21 -6.18 -8.19
N SER A 347 -16.27 -5.29 -8.49
CA SER A 347 -16.31 -4.45 -9.67
C SER A 347 -14.88 -4.12 -10.11
N TYR A 348 -14.70 -3.96 -11.40
CA TYR A 348 -13.43 -3.63 -12.00
C TYR A 348 -13.55 -2.32 -12.78
N ASP A 349 -12.47 -1.55 -12.84
CA ASP A 349 -12.41 -0.33 -13.62
C ASP A 349 -12.83 -0.58 -15.08
N GLY A 350 -13.87 0.11 -15.54
CA GLY A 350 -14.31 0.07 -16.93
C GLY A 350 -15.22 -1.09 -17.33
N ASP A 351 -15.66 -1.93 -16.41
CA ASP A 351 -16.60 -3.05 -16.70
C ASP A 351 -18.06 -2.60 -16.88
N GLY A 352 -18.38 -1.33 -16.65
CA GLY A 352 -19.71 -0.75 -16.72
C GLY A 352 -20.66 -1.15 -15.58
N ASN A 353 -20.23 -2.01 -14.67
CA ASN A 353 -21.07 -2.44 -13.53
C ASN A 353 -21.19 -1.34 -12.48
N LEU A 354 -20.18 -0.49 -12.33
CA LEU A 354 -20.21 0.63 -11.39
C LEU A 354 -21.44 1.50 -11.61
N ILE A 355 -21.67 1.97 -12.85
CA ILE A 355 -22.79 2.86 -13.16
C ILE A 355 -24.13 2.17 -13.00
N LYS A 356 -24.26 0.90 -13.40
CA LYS A 356 -25.48 0.10 -13.19
C LYS A 356 -25.79 -0.07 -11.71
N ASN A 357 -24.79 -0.37 -10.92
CA ASN A 357 -24.93 -0.57 -9.49
C ASN A 357 -25.25 0.76 -8.77
N ALA A 358 -24.62 1.86 -9.16
CA ALA A 358 -24.93 3.18 -8.64
C ALA A 358 -26.38 3.58 -8.94
N ALA A 359 -26.85 3.40 -10.19
CA ALA A 359 -28.23 3.65 -10.59
C ALA A 359 -29.24 2.75 -9.86
N ALA A 360 -28.84 1.54 -9.47
CA ALA A 360 -29.65 0.62 -8.67
C ALA A 360 -29.56 0.89 -7.15
N GLY A 361 -28.86 1.94 -6.71
CA GLY A 361 -28.65 2.28 -5.29
C GLY A 361 -27.73 1.30 -4.54
N LYS A 362 -26.85 0.60 -5.27
CA LYS A 362 -25.89 -0.38 -4.73
C LYS A 362 -24.46 0.15 -4.65
N MET A 363 -24.27 1.46 -4.77
CA MET A 363 -22.97 2.12 -4.61
C MET A 363 -23.17 3.41 -3.84
N ASP A 364 -22.63 3.47 -2.64
CA ASP A 364 -22.71 4.65 -1.78
C ASP A 364 -21.37 5.36 -1.65
N TYR A 365 -20.25 4.61 -1.72
CA TYR A 365 -18.91 5.17 -1.59
C TYR A 365 -17.89 4.29 -2.32
N GLY A 366 -16.91 4.91 -2.96
CA GLY A 366 -15.81 4.21 -3.60
C GLY A 366 -15.00 5.14 -4.49
N PHE A 367 -14.30 4.56 -5.47
CA PHE A 367 -13.51 5.34 -6.41
C PHE A 367 -13.58 4.78 -7.82
N THR A 368 -13.29 5.64 -8.80
CA THR A 368 -13.02 5.28 -10.20
C THR A 368 -11.85 6.08 -10.76
N LYS A 369 -11.18 5.54 -11.75
CA LYS A 369 -10.16 6.25 -12.56
C LYS A 369 -10.70 6.60 -13.95
N ASN A 370 -11.93 6.17 -14.26
CA ASN A 370 -12.53 6.34 -15.56
C ASN A 370 -13.36 7.64 -15.61
N VAL A 371 -12.95 8.58 -16.45
CA VAL A 371 -13.64 9.87 -16.63
C VAL A 371 -15.08 9.72 -17.15
N ALA A 372 -15.37 8.66 -17.92
CA ALA A 372 -16.73 8.41 -18.39
C ALA A 372 -17.68 8.05 -17.24
N ASP A 373 -17.19 7.32 -16.23
CA ASP A 373 -17.97 7.00 -15.03
C ASP A 373 -18.29 8.27 -14.23
N VAL A 374 -17.32 9.21 -14.14
CA VAL A 374 -17.51 10.49 -13.44
C VAL A 374 -18.69 11.27 -14.01
N ALA A 375 -18.74 11.45 -15.33
CA ALA A 375 -19.84 12.15 -15.99
C ALA A 375 -21.20 11.48 -15.76
N ALA A 376 -21.22 10.14 -15.73
CA ALA A 376 -22.44 9.39 -15.50
C ALA A 376 -22.90 9.45 -14.03
N LEU A 377 -21.96 9.44 -13.08
CA LEU A 377 -22.25 9.57 -11.64
C LEU A 377 -22.74 10.99 -11.30
N ASP A 378 -22.08 12.04 -11.80
CA ASP A 378 -22.45 13.43 -11.58
C ASP A 378 -23.80 13.80 -12.21
N ALA A 379 -24.29 13.01 -13.18
CA ALA A 379 -25.64 13.16 -13.73
C ALA A 379 -26.76 12.55 -12.86
N MET A 380 -26.41 11.86 -11.76
CA MET A 380 -27.36 11.29 -10.80
C MET A 380 -27.59 12.27 -9.64
N ASP A 381 -28.85 12.60 -9.34
CA ASP A 381 -29.22 13.57 -8.29
C ASP A 381 -28.74 13.20 -6.89
N ASN A 382 -28.46 11.92 -6.65
CA ASN A 382 -28.06 11.39 -5.35
C ASN A 382 -26.58 11.05 -5.24
N MET A 383 -25.78 11.35 -6.24
CA MET A 383 -24.34 11.05 -6.29
C MET A 383 -23.53 12.33 -6.47
N MET A 384 -22.31 12.31 -5.98
CA MET A 384 -21.31 13.34 -6.27
C MET A 384 -19.96 12.69 -6.48
N THR A 385 -19.11 13.34 -7.26
CA THR A 385 -17.72 12.93 -7.42
C THR A 385 -16.75 14.01 -6.93
N LYS A 386 -15.58 13.58 -6.45
CA LYS A 386 -14.51 14.44 -6.01
C LYS A 386 -13.19 13.94 -6.58
N ALA A 387 -12.53 14.77 -7.38
CA ALA A 387 -11.19 14.49 -7.85
C ALA A 387 -10.19 14.59 -6.69
N VAL A 388 -9.34 13.59 -6.54
CA VAL A 388 -8.21 13.57 -5.60
C VAL A 388 -6.92 13.29 -6.35
N ASP A 389 -5.83 13.87 -5.86
CA ASP A 389 -4.49 13.60 -6.39
C ASP A 389 -4.00 12.25 -5.89
N ILE A 390 -3.41 11.48 -6.80
CA ILE A 390 -2.75 10.24 -6.47
C ILE A 390 -1.32 10.27 -7.02
N PRO A 391 -0.37 9.56 -6.40
CA PRO A 391 1.01 9.51 -6.87
C PRO A 391 1.13 8.61 -8.12
N TYR A 392 0.41 8.95 -9.18
CA TYR A 392 0.28 8.16 -10.39
C TYR A 392 0.47 9.03 -11.63
N THR A 393 1.67 8.96 -12.21
CA THR A 393 2.04 9.77 -13.35
C THR A 393 1.96 8.96 -14.63
N ARG A 394 1.25 9.47 -15.64
CA ARG A 394 1.32 8.97 -17.01
C ARG A 394 2.52 9.60 -17.70
N MET A 395 3.35 8.74 -18.30
CA MET A 395 4.61 9.19 -18.90
C MET A 395 5.00 8.34 -20.11
N MET A 396 5.93 8.87 -20.87
CA MET A 396 6.69 8.10 -21.86
C MET A 396 8.08 7.84 -21.32
N TRP A 397 8.55 6.63 -21.53
CA TRP A 397 9.93 6.22 -21.31
C TRP A 397 10.65 6.19 -22.64
N ILE A 398 11.89 6.68 -22.64
CA ILE A 398 12.76 6.69 -23.81
C ILE A 398 13.78 5.57 -23.62
N MET A 399 13.84 4.61 -24.56
CA MET A 399 14.83 3.55 -24.50
C MET A 399 16.21 4.12 -24.81
N GLN A 400 17.11 4.04 -23.85
CA GLN A 400 18.49 4.56 -23.97
C GLN A 400 19.53 3.45 -24.10
N TYR A 401 19.15 2.19 -23.87
CA TYR A 401 20.02 1.07 -24.19
C TYR A 401 20.17 0.89 -25.70
N PRO A 402 21.33 0.36 -26.16
CA PRO A 402 21.50 -0.06 -27.56
C PRO A 402 20.41 -1.08 -27.94
N LYS A 403 20.04 -1.09 -29.22
CA LYS A 403 19.10 -2.11 -29.71
C LYS A 403 19.66 -3.52 -29.53
N PRO A 404 18.80 -4.52 -29.28
CA PRO A 404 19.24 -5.91 -29.12
C PRO A 404 19.85 -6.49 -30.41
#